data_ede2b26492b20eeca1449fa850a4c02b
#
_entry.id   ede2b26492b20eeca1449fa850a4c02b
#
_cell.length_a   1.000
_cell.length_b   1.000
_cell.length_c   1.000
_cell.angle_alpha   90.00
_cell.angle_beta   90.00
_cell.angle_gamma   90.00
#
_symmetry.space_group_name_H-M   'P 1'
#
loop_
_entity.id
_entity.type
_entity.pdbx_description
1 polymer ?
#
loop_
_entity_poly.entity_id
_entity_poly.type
_entity_poly.pdbx_seq_one_letter_code
_entity_poly.pdbx_strand_id
1 'polypeptide(L)'
;MKRSLVLIIFTVLALSVSAQKYMTKNGFISFYSHTPMEDITADNNQVAGIVDISTGELVFQVLIKSFHFERALMEEHFNENYMESEKFPKSSFKGKITNLASLDLKKAGTYDVVAEGQLTMRDVTKPVTVKGTLEVTATGINANAKFKIVPEDYNIAIPGVVREKIAKDLEVTVIMKYSPM
;
A
#
# COMPACT_ATOMS: atom_id res chain seq x y z
N MET A 1 38.60 44.76 43.14
CA MET A 1 37.45 43.84 43.03
C MET A 1 37.20 43.60 41.55
N LYS A 2 37.71 42.44 41.02
CA LYS A 2 37.51 42.04 39.60
C LYS A 2 36.28 41.14 39.54
N ARG A 3 35.23 41.56 38.86
CA ARG A 3 34.05 40.76 38.61
C ARG A 3 34.29 39.90 37.33
N SER A 4 34.53 38.61 37.51
CA SER A 4 34.59 37.65 36.38
C SER A 4 33.20 37.38 35.89
N LEU A 5 32.91 37.77 34.65
CA LEU A 5 31.67 37.45 33.94
C LEU A 5 31.83 36.08 33.33
N VAL A 6 31.17 35.08 33.89
CA VAL A 6 31.14 33.72 33.34
C VAL A 6 30.06 33.67 32.27
N LEU A 7 30.48 33.63 31.01
CA LEU A 7 29.59 33.49 29.86
C LEU A 7 29.24 32.00 29.70
N ILE A 8 28.03 31.60 30.13
CA ILE A 8 27.52 30.24 29.90
C ILE A 8 27.02 30.16 28.46
N ILE A 9 27.80 29.54 27.60
CA ILE A 9 27.39 29.21 26.24
C ILE A 9 26.41 28.01 26.30
N PHE A 10 25.15 28.30 26.14
CA PHE A 10 24.10 27.27 26.01
C PHE A 10 24.15 26.71 24.59
N THR A 11 24.87 25.59 24.41
CA THR A 11 24.87 24.86 23.13
C THR A 11 23.52 24.17 22.94
N VAL A 12 22.63 24.77 22.15
CA VAL A 12 21.39 24.15 21.76
C VAL A 12 21.75 23.01 20.80
N LEU A 13 21.73 21.78 21.31
CA LEU A 13 21.83 20.57 20.50
C LEU A 13 20.52 20.50 19.68
N ALA A 14 20.55 20.88 18.41
CA ALA A 14 19.47 20.68 17.47
C ALA A 14 19.32 19.14 17.28
N LEU A 15 18.39 18.53 18.00
CA LEU A 15 17.95 17.18 17.75
C LEU A 15 17.28 17.19 16.38
N SER A 16 17.97 16.66 15.39
CA SER A 16 17.38 16.40 14.07
C SER A 16 16.27 15.36 14.27
N VAL A 17 15.04 15.82 14.35
CA VAL A 17 13.87 14.93 14.31
C VAL A 17 13.82 14.39 12.88
N SER A 18 14.37 13.21 12.67
CA SER A 18 14.15 12.48 11.43
C SER A 18 12.65 12.19 11.30
N ALA A 19 12.07 12.55 10.20
CA ALA A 19 10.69 12.16 9.89
C ALA A 19 10.62 10.62 9.95
N GLN A 20 9.79 10.11 10.83
CA GLN A 20 9.58 8.67 11.01
C GLN A 20 8.37 8.20 10.23
N LYS A 21 7.50 9.15 9.83
CA LYS A 21 6.31 8.91 9.03
C LYS A 21 6.50 9.40 7.62
N TYR A 22 6.05 8.59 6.71
CA TYR A 22 6.10 8.86 5.28
C TYR A 22 4.71 8.68 4.69
N MET A 23 4.35 9.50 3.71
CA MET A 23 3.04 9.44 3.07
C MET A 23 3.13 9.51 1.55
N THR A 24 2.10 8.99 0.91
CA THR A 24 1.82 9.23 -0.50
C THR A 24 0.32 9.38 -0.72
N LYS A 25 -0.06 10.08 -1.80
CA LYS A 25 -1.45 10.17 -2.29
C LYS A 25 -1.57 9.63 -3.71
N ASN A 26 -0.45 9.31 -4.33
CA ASN A 26 -0.34 8.90 -5.73
C ASN A 26 0.41 7.57 -5.85
N GLY A 27 0.13 6.63 -4.94
CA GLY A 27 0.59 5.26 -5.06
C GLY A 27 -0.12 4.56 -6.22
N PHE A 28 0.51 3.53 -6.73
CA PHE A 28 -0.01 2.68 -7.81
C PHE A 28 -0.41 1.32 -7.26
N ILE A 29 -1.55 0.82 -7.70
CA ILE A 29 -1.97 -0.56 -7.54
C ILE A 29 -2.56 -1.05 -8.85
N SER A 30 -2.24 -2.27 -9.23
CA SER A 30 -2.91 -2.96 -10.32
C SER A 30 -3.30 -4.35 -9.90
N PHE A 31 -4.28 -4.92 -10.58
CA PHE A 31 -4.51 -6.36 -10.55
C PHE A 31 -4.51 -6.95 -11.93
N TYR A 32 -4.13 -8.22 -12.00
CA TYR A 32 -4.05 -9.00 -13.22
C TYR A 32 -4.75 -10.34 -13.04
N SER A 33 -5.65 -10.64 -13.98
CA SER A 33 -6.35 -11.90 -14.11
C SER A 33 -5.92 -12.54 -15.41
N HIS A 34 -5.35 -13.74 -15.36
CA HIS A 34 -4.92 -14.49 -16.53
C HIS A 34 -5.69 -15.78 -16.67
N THR A 35 -6.31 -15.98 -17.82
CA THR A 35 -6.88 -17.28 -18.24
C THR A 35 -6.51 -17.54 -19.69
N PRO A 36 -6.60 -18.80 -20.18
CA PRO A 36 -6.40 -19.09 -21.60
C PRO A 36 -7.35 -18.33 -22.53
N MET A 37 -8.48 -17.80 -22.03
CA MET A 37 -9.49 -17.13 -22.81
C MET A 37 -9.33 -15.62 -22.81
N GLU A 38 -8.88 -15.02 -21.71
CA GLU A 38 -8.83 -13.56 -21.56
C GLU A 38 -7.82 -13.13 -20.50
N ASP A 39 -7.11 -12.04 -20.81
CA ASP A 39 -6.29 -11.30 -19.87
C ASP A 39 -7.03 -10.02 -19.47
N ILE A 40 -7.13 -9.77 -18.18
CA ILE A 40 -7.77 -8.58 -17.65
C ILE A 40 -6.78 -7.88 -16.73
N THR A 41 -6.50 -6.61 -17.03
CA THR A 41 -5.68 -5.72 -16.19
C THR A 41 -6.49 -4.48 -15.83
N ALA A 42 -6.36 -4.03 -14.60
CA ALA A 42 -6.84 -2.72 -14.19
C ALA A 42 -5.82 -2.03 -13.31
N ASP A 43 -5.64 -0.74 -13.55
CA ASP A 43 -4.64 0.11 -12.91
C ASP A 43 -5.28 1.26 -12.14
N ASN A 44 -4.70 1.60 -10.99
CA ASN A 44 -5.14 2.74 -10.17
C ASN A 44 -3.92 3.51 -9.68
N ASN A 45 -3.86 4.80 -9.97
CA ASN A 45 -2.76 5.70 -9.62
C ASN A 45 -3.12 6.65 -8.45
N GLN A 46 -4.21 6.39 -7.74
CA GLN A 46 -4.72 7.24 -6.67
C GLN A 46 -4.77 6.50 -5.32
N VAL A 47 -3.70 5.78 -5.00
CA VAL A 47 -3.59 5.08 -3.72
C VAL A 47 -2.97 6.01 -2.68
N ALA A 48 -3.71 6.25 -1.59
CA ALA A 48 -3.17 6.98 -0.44
C ALA A 48 -2.58 6.00 0.57
N GLY A 49 -1.41 6.32 1.12
CA GLY A 49 -0.77 5.47 2.13
C GLY A 49 0.11 6.24 3.09
N ILE A 50 0.25 5.70 4.29
CA ILE A 50 1.15 6.17 5.34
C ILE A 50 1.92 4.97 5.86
N VAL A 51 3.21 5.13 6.08
CA VAL A 51 4.07 4.17 6.77
C VAL A 51 4.85 4.89 7.86
N ASP A 52 4.87 4.30 9.06
CA ASP A 52 5.73 4.72 10.17
C ASP A 52 6.88 3.72 10.29
N ILE A 53 8.08 4.15 9.92
CA ILE A 53 9.26 3.28 9.95
C ILE A 53 9.83 3.02 11.34
N SER A 54 9.35 3.73 12.36
CA SER A 54 9.75 3.48 13.75
C SER A 54 8.95 2.36 14.39
N THR A 55 7.68 2.25 14.05
CA THR A 55 6.76 1.24 14.58
C THR A 55 6.49 0.10 13.61
N GLY A 56 6.75 0.33 12.31
CA GLY A 56 6.40 -0.56 11.22
C GLY A 56 4.92 -0.48 10.81
N GLU A 57 4.12 0.35 11.46
CA GLU A 57 2.72 0.49 11.12
C GLU A 57 2.53 1.06 9.71
N LEU A 58 1.63 0.48 8.96
CA LEU A 58 1.28 0.95 7.64
C LEU A 58 -0.22 0.86 7.39
N VAL A 59 -0.72 1.88 6.70
CA VAL A 59 -2.11 1.95 6.27
C VAL A 59 -2.13 2.42 4.83
N PHE A 60 -2.94 1.80 3.99
CA PHE A 60 -3.27 2.39 2.70
C PHE A 60 -4.76 2.21 2.35
N GLN A 61 -5.21 3.09 1.48
CA GLN A 61 -6.58 3.18 1.03
C GLN A 61 -6.61 3.35 -0.49
N VAL A 62 -7.51 2.62 -1.12
CA VAL A 62 -7.73 2.60 -2.56
C VAL A 62 -9.16 3.04 -2.84
N LEU A 63 -9.34 4.03 -3.72
CA LEU A 63 -10.64 4.40 -4.24
C LEU A 63 -11.01 3.42 -5.35
N ILE A 64 -12.14 2.74 -5.23
CA ILE A 64 -12.54 1.70 -6.18
C ILE A 64 -12.84 2.28 -7.56
N LYS A 65 -13.51 3.41 -7.64
CA LYS A 65 -13.83 4.09 -8.91
C LYS A 65 -12.60 4.65 -9.65
N SER A 66 -11.42 4.64 -9.03
CA SER A 66 -10.17 5.08 -9.67
C SER A 66 -9.39 3.94 -10.34
N PHE A 67 -9.96 2.74 -10.42
CA PHE A 67 -9.43 1.69 -11.28
C PHE A 67 -9.85 1.94 -12.73
N HIS A 68 -8.87 1.88 -13.64
CA HIS A 68 -9.06 2.06 -15.08
C HIS A 68 -8.75 0.75 -15.81
N PHE A 69 -9.64 0.41 -16.71
CA PHE A 69 -9.54 -0.76 -17.57
C PHE A 69 -9.32 -0.34 -19.02
N GLU A 70 -8.74 -1.21 -19.82
CA GLU A 70 -8.63 -0.97 -21.27
C GLU A 70 -10.00 -0.79 -21.94
N ARG A 71 -11.02 -1.54 -21.47
CA ARG A 71 -12.39 -1.50 -22.01
C ARG A 71 -13.34 -0.87 -21.00
N ALA A 72 -14.02 0.21 -21.39
CA ALA A 72 -14.98 0.93 -20.55
C ALA A 72 -16.09 0.03 -19.97
N LEU A 73 -16.59 -0.93 -20.75
CA LEU A 73 -17.60 -1.88 -20.27
C LEU A 73 -17.08 -2.79 -19.16
N MET A 74 -15.79 -3.14 -19.17
CA MET A 74 -15.19 -3.89 -18.05
C MET A 74 -15.10 -3.04 -16.78
N GLU A 75 -14.75 -1.76 -16.93
CA GLU A 75 -14.72 -0.81 -15.82
C GLU A 75 -16.10 -0.61 -15.20
N GLU A 76 -17.14 -0.49 -16.05
CA GLU A 76 -18.54 -0.41 -15.62
C GLU A 76 -18.95 -1.66 -14.84
N HIS A 77 -18.73 -2.87 -15.40
CA HIS A 77 -19.03 -4.13 -14.71
C HIS A 77 -18.26 -4.30 -13.41
N PHE A 78 -16.98 -3.92 -13.38
CA PHE A 78 -16.18 -3.95 -12.16
C PHE A 78 -16.77 -3.07 -11.06
N ASN A 79 -17.18 -1.85 -11.41
CA ASN A 79 -17.75 -0.91 -10.46
C ASN A 79 -19.15 -1.33 -9.98
N GLU A 80 -20.02 -1.79 -10.89
CA GLU A 80 -21.43 -2.05 -10.59
C GLU A 80 -21.69 -3.46 -10.08
N ASN A 81 -21.13 -4.47 -10.75
CA ASN A 81 -21.49 -5.86 -10.50
C ASN A 81 -20.56 -6.57 -9.54
N TYR A 82 -19.25 -6.20 -9.54
CA TYR A 82 -18.26 -6.87 -8.70
C TYR A 82 -17.97 -6.11 -7.40
N MET A 83 -17.59 -4.84 -7.51
CA MET A 83 -17.18 -4.06 -6.35
C MET A 83 -18.31 -3.30 -5.67
N GLU A 84 -19.44 -3.09 -6.37
CA GLU A 84 -20.55 -2.24 -5.91
C GLU A 84 -20.01 -0.90 -5.38
N SER A 85 -19.23 -0.19 -6.22
CA SER A 85 -18.39 0.93 -5.79
C SER A 85 -19.18 2.14 -5.25
N GLU A 86 -20.48 2.23 -5.55
CA GLU A 86 -21.36 3.22 -4.91
C GLU A 86 -21.57 2.90 -3.42
N LYS A 87 -21.71 1.64 -3.08
CA LYS A 87 -21.93 1.17 -1.72
C LYS A 87 -20.61 0.99 -0.95
N PHE A 88 -19.59 0.50 -1.64
CA PHE A 88 -18.26 0.22 -1.09
C PHE A 88 -17.17 1.01 -1.84
N PRO A 89 -17.11 2.33 -1.65
CA PRO A 89 -16.25 3.20 -2.47
C PRO A 89 -14.75 3.00 -2.26
N LYS A 90 -14.36 2.25 -1.22
CA LYS A 90 -12.96 2.12 -0.81
C LYS A 90 -12.61 0.71 -0.40
N SER A 91 -11.38 0.31 -0.71
CA SER A 91 -10.68 -0.81 -0.06
C SER A 91 -9.54 -0.28 0.79
N SER A 92 -9.16 -1.00 1.84
CA SER A 92 -8.10 -0.56 2.73
C SER A 92 -7.30 -1.72 3.30
N PHE A 93 -6.03 -1.45 3.59
CA PHE A 93 -5.18 -2.34 4.36
C PHE A 93 -4.67 -1.60 5.60
N LYS A 94 -4.70 -2.26 6.74
CA LYS A 94 -4.09 -1.81 7.99
C LYS A 94 -3.22 -2.93 8.54
N GLY A 95 -1.94 -2.67 8.70
CA GLY A 95 -1.02 -3.72 9.12
C GLY A 95 0.29 -3.18 9.68
N LYS A 96 1.23 -4.10 9.82
CA LYS A 96 2.54 -3.83 10.38
C LYS A 96 3.61 -4.64 9.65
N ILE A 97 4.78 -4.04 9.48
CA ILE A 97 5.99 -4.73 9.04
C ILE A 97 6.52 -5.53 10.24
N THR A 98 6.49 -6.86 10.12
CA THR A 98 6.78 -7.77 11.24
C THR A 98 8.28 -8.01 11.46
N ASN A 99 9.08 -7.88 10.41
CA ASN A 99 10.54 -8.05 10.47
C ASN A 99 11.32 -6.74 10.59
N LEU A 100 10.67 -5.63 11.00
CA LEU A 100 11.28 -4.29 11.08
C LEU A 100 12.56 -4.26 11.93
N ALA A 101 12.59 -4.98 13.05
CA ALA A 101 13.72 -5.01 13.97
C ALA A 101 15.03 -5.54 13.35
N SER A 102 14.93 -6.30 12.25
CA SER A 102 16.10 -6.83 11.52
C SER A 102 16.61 -5.89 10.42
N LEU A 103 15.97 -4.71 10.22
CA LEU A 103 16.24 -3.79 9.12
C LEU A 103 16.92 -2.53 9.63
N ASP A 104 17.98 -2.07 8.95
CA ASP A 104 18.62 -0.78 9.22
C ASP A 104 18.08 0.30 8.26
N LEU A 105 16.85 0.72 8.45
CA LEU A 105 16.18 1.72 7.61
C LEU A 105 16.76 3.15 7.72
N LYS A 106 17.86 3.32 8.50
CA LYS A 106 18.62 4.57 8.52
C LYS A 106 19.63 4.65 7.38
N LYS A 107 19.93 3.53 6.73
CA LYS A 107 20.82 3.47 5.58
C LYS A 107 20.01 3.35 4.29
N ALA A 108 20.47 4.05 3.26
CA ALA A 108 19.94 3.86 1.91
C ALA A 108 20.21 2.42 1.43
N GLY A 109 19.20 1.81 0.81
CA GLY A 109 19.27 0.42 0.34
C GLY A 109 17.90 -0.20 0.18
N THR A 110 17.86 -1.40 -0.36
CA THR A 110 16.64 -2.19 -0.53
C THR A 110 16.59 -3.31 0.51
N TYR A 111 15.46 -3.43 1.17
CA TYR A 111 15.22 -4.34 2.27
C TYR A 111 14.00 -5.20 1.99
N ASP A 112 14.14 -6.52 2.15
CA ASP A 112 12.99 -7.42 2.11
C ASP A 112 12.14 -7.25 3.36
N VAL A 113 10.83 -7.07 3.18
CA VAL A 113 9.88 -6.87 4.25
C VAL A 113 8.74 -7.87 4.21
N VAL A 114 8.21 -8.16 5.38
CA VAL A 114 6.97 -8.93 5.54
C VAL A 114 5.96 -8.04 6.26
N ALA A 115 4.85 -7.75 5.61
CA ALA A 115 3.73 -7.01 6.18
C ALA A 115 2.59 -7.97 6.53
N GLU A 116 2.11 -7.90 7.76
CA GLU A 116 0.92 -8.64 8.21
C GLU A 116 -0.16 -7.64 8.61
N GLY A 117 -1.39 -7.91 8.23
CA GLY A 117 -2.48 -6.99 8.53
C GLY A 117 -3.84 -7.46 8.05
N GLN A 118 -4.77 -6.52 8.08
CA GLN A 118 -6.16 -6.72 7.69
C GLN A 118 -6.43 -6.03 6.36
N LEU A 119 -6.82 -6.79 5.35
CA LEU A 119 -7.28 -6.28 4.07
C LEU A 119 -8.80 -6.27 4.07
N THR A 120 -9.38 -5.09 3.86
CA THR A 120 -10.82 -4.91 3.74
C THR A 120 -11.17 -4.59 2.30
N MET A 121 -12.03 -5.40 1.69
CA MET A 121 -12.66 -5.16 0.40
C MET A 121 -14.17 -5.36 0.55
N ARG A 122 -14.94 -4.42 0.00
CA ARG A 122 -16.38 -4.32 0.27
C ARG A 122 -16.63 -4.27 1.79
N ASP A 123 -17.40 -5.20 2.33
CA ASP A 123 -17.73 -5.36 3.76
C ASP A 123 -16.95 -6.51 4.45
N VAL A 124 -16.02 -7.14 3.73
CA VAL A 124 -15.26 -8.28 4.25
C VAL A 124 -13.84 -7.86 4.60
N THR A 125 -13.42 -8.21 5.82
CA THR A 125 -12.05 -8.02 6.30
C THR A 125 -11.39 -9.36 6.56
N LYS A 126 -10.20 -9.57 5.99
CA LYS A 126 -9.41 -10.81 6.16
C LYS A 126 -7.97 -10.51 6.55
N PRO A 127 -7.35 -11.35 7.37
CA PRO A 127 -5.91 -11.27 7.62
C PRO A 127 -5.15 -11.66 6.34
N VAL A 128 -4.10 -10.90 6.02
CA VAL A 128 -3.21 -11.21 4.92
C VAL A 128 -1.76 -10.99 5.32
N THR A 129 -0.87 -11.81 4.76
CA THR A 129 0.58 -11.67 4.88
C THR A 129 1.14 -11.40 3.49
N VAL A 130 1.85 -10.28 3.36
CA VAL A 130 2.40 -9.83 2.08
C VAL A 130 3.91 -9.67 2.20
N LYS A 131 4.64 -10.30 1.27
CA LYS A 131 6.09 -10.10 1.12
C LYS A 131 6.33 -9.00 0.10
N GLY A 132 7.30 -8.15 0.35
CA GLY A 132 7.65 -7.05 -0.54
C GLY A 132 9.03 -6.49 -0.23
N THR A 133 9.32 -5.33 -0.80
CA THR A 133 10.56 -4.60 -0.57
C THR A 133 10.29 -3.17 -0.15
N LEU A 134 11.16 -2.63 0.72
CA LEU A 134 11.30 -1.21 0.97
C LEU A 134 12.65 -0.74 0.47
N GLU A 135 12.66 0.24 -0.42
CA GLU A 135 13.87 0.94 -0.84
C GLU A 135 13.95 2.28 -0.13
N VAL A 136 14.95 2.44 0.71
CA VAL A 136 15.25 3.70 1.39
C VAL A 136 16.15 4.53 0.49
N THR A 137 15.71 5.73 0.14
CA THR A 137 16.43 6.68 -0.70
C THR A 137 16.77 7.96 0.07
N ALA A 138 17.53 8.86 -0.54
CA ALA A 138 17.83 10.16 0.06
C ALA A 138 16.59 11.05 0.27
N THR A 139 15.53 10.84 -0.49
CA THR A 139 14.35 11.72 -0.53
C THR A 139 13.05 11.06 -0.03
N GLY A 140 13.07 9.75 0.24
CA GLY A 140 11.87 9.04 0.66
C GLY A 140 12.03 7.54 0.68
N ILE A 141 10.91 6.84 0.64
CA ILE A 141 10.86 5.37 0.67
C ILE A 141 9.97 4.90 -0.48
N ASN A 142 10.48 3.95 -1.28
CA ASN A 142 9.68 3.23 -2.25
C ASN A 142 9.31 1.86 -1.67
N ALA A 143 8.05 1.46 -1.78
CA ALA A 143 7.60 0.12 -1.40
C ALA A 143 7.04 -0.60 -2.62
N ASN A 144 7.41 -1.87 -2.78
CA ASN A 144 6.89 -2.73 -3.84
C ASN A 144 6.44 -4.04 -3.24
N ALA A 145 5.29 -4.53 -3.69
CA ALA A 145 4.77 -5.83 -3.28
C ALA A 145 3.95 -6.48 -4.40
N LYS A 146 3.96 -7.82 -4.43
CA LYS A 146 3.07 -8.63 -5.24
C LYS A 146 2.47 -9.74 -4.38
N PHE A 147 1.17 -9.91 -4.49
CA PHE A 147 0.44 -10.96 -3.78
C PHE A 147 -0.80 -11.36 -4.56
N LYS A 148 -1.46 -12.42 -4.10
CA LYS A 148 -2.68 -12.92 -4.73
C LYS A 148 -3.89 -12.71 -3.82
N ILE A 149 -5.03 -12.46 -4.45
CA ILE A 149 -6.33 -12.43 -3.79
C ILE A 149 -7.30 -13.35 -4.52
N VAL A 150 -8.24 -13.91 -3.80
CA VAL A 150 -9.37 -14.67 -4.33
C VAL A 150 -10.62 -13.79 -4.16
N PRO A 151 -11.28 -13.34 -5.24
CA PRO A 151 -12.44 -12.44 -5.14
C PRO A 151 -13.56 -13.00 -4.25
N GLU A 152 -13.84 -14.29 -4.35
CA GLU A 152 -14.89 -14.94 -3.57
C GLU A 152 -14.62 -14.90 -2.06
N ASP A 153 -13.36 -14.78 -1.65
CA ASP A 153 -12.99 -14.59 -0.25
C ASP A 153 -13.53 -13.27 0.34
N TYR A 154 -13.88 -12.33 -0.53
CA TYR A 154 -14.40 -11.01 -0.16
C TYR A 154 -15.85 -10.80 -0.66
N ASN A 155 -16.62 -11.89 -0.78
CA ASN A 155 -18.00 -11.86 -1.24
C ASN A 155 -18.18 -11.25 -2.64
N ILE A 156 -17.12 -11.34 -3.49
CA ILE A 156 -17.17 -10.92 -4.89
C ILE A 156 -17.48 -12.15 -5.74
N ALA A 157 -18.74 -12.37 -6.03
CA ALA A 157 -19.18 -13.53 -6.81
C ALA A 157 -18.82 -13.37 -8.29
N ILE A 158 -18.23 -14.41 -8.88
CA ILE A 158 -17.95 -14.47 -10.32
C ILE A 158 -19.05 -15.30 -10.99
N PRO A 159 -19.88 -14.70 -11.87
CA PRO A 159 -20.95 -15.43 -12.55
C PRO A 159 -20.40 -16.58 -13.41
N GLY A 160 -21.12 -17.71 -13.44
CA GLY A 160 -20.71 -18.92 -14.18
C GLY A 160 -20.46 -18.66 -15.67
N VAL A 161 -21.20 -17.76 -16.29
CA VAL A 161 -21.06 -17.42 -17.72
C VAL A 161 -19.73 -16.73 -18.09
N VAL A 162 -19.04 -16.16 -17.11
CA VAL A 162 -17.73 -15.50 -17.31
C VAL A 162 -16.61 -16.19 -16.54
N ARG A 163 -16.89 -17.33 -15.88
CA ARG A 163 -15.92 -18.02 -15.02
C ARG A 163 -14.64 -18.46 -15.73
N GLU A 164 -14.73 -18.80 -17.01
CA GLU A 164 -13.58 -19.20 -17.82
C GLU A 164 -12.71 -18.01 -18.27
N LYS A 165 -13.24 -16.78 -18.12
CA LYS A 165 -12.56 -15.53 -18.50
C LYS A 165 -11.93 -14.81 -17.31
N ILE A 166 -12.27 -15.17 -16.08
CA ILE A 166 -11.74 -14.53 -14.87
C ILE A 166 -11.04 -15.57 -14.02
N ALA A 167 -9.77 -15.35 -13.73
CA ALA A 167 -8.96 -16.25 -12.92
C ALA A 167 -9.55 -16.41 -11.51
N LYS A 168 -9.33 -17.56 -10.90
CA LYS A 168 -9.73 -17.81 -9.51
C LYS A 168 -8.98 -16.92 -8.54
N ASP A 169 -7.70 -16.72 -8.78
CA ASP A 169 -6.83 -15.83 -8.01
C ASP A 169 -6.28 -14.72 -8.91
N LEU A 170 -6.32 -13.51 -8.42
CA LEU A 170 -5.84 -12.33 -9.11
C LEU A 170 -4.48 -11.94 -8.53
N GLU A 171 -3.50 -11.65 -9.39
CA GLU A 171 -2.23 -11.07 -8.96
C GLU A 171 -2.43 -9.57 -8.72
N VAL A 172 -2.06 -9.10 -7.53
CA VAL A 172 -2.08 -7.68 -7.17
C VAL A 172 -0.64 -7.19 -7.09
N THR A 173 -0.35 -6.09 -7.78
CA THR A 173 0.91 -5.36 -7.70
C THR A 173 0.69 -4.02 -7.03
N VAL A 174 1.55 -3.70 -6.05
CA VAL A 174 1.51 -2.43 -5.31
C VAL A 174 2.86 -1.74 -5.43
N ILE A 175 2.86 -0.46 -5.83
CA ILE A 175 4.05 0.39 -5.91
C ILE A 175 3.72 1.71 -5.21
N MET A 176 4.42 1.97 -4.11
CA MET A 176 4.20 3.18 -3.31
C MET A 176 5.48 3.99 -3.26
N LYS A 177 5.39 5.27 -3.61
CA LYS A 177 6.49 6.24 -3.47
C LYS A 177 6.12 7.22 -2.36
N TYR A 178 6.73 7.03 -1.21
CA TYR A 178 6.45 7.81 -0.01
C TYR A 178 7.45 8.95 0.16
N SER A 179 6.96 10.10 0.59
CA SER A 179 7.76 11.25 1.00
C SER A 179 7.63 11.48 2.51
N PRO A 180 8.64 12.05 3.18
CA PRO A 180 8.56 12.41 4.61
C PRO A 180 7.36 13.32 4.88
N MET A 181 6.71 13.11 6.03
CA MET A 181 5.62 13.98 6.53
C MET A 181 6.17 15.15 7.33
#